data_56dc05fe1a208dde085ae699ed86cc30
#
_entry.id   56dc05fe1a208dde085ae699ed86cc30
#
_cell.length_a   1.000
_cell.length_b   1.000
_cell.length_c   1.000
_cell.angle_alpha   90.00
_cell.angle_beta   90.00
_cell.angle_gamma   90.00
#
_symmetry.space_group_name_H-M   'P 1'
#
loop_
_entity.id
_entity.type
_entity.pdbx_description
1 polymer ?
#
loop_
_entity_poly.entity_id
_entity_poly.type
_entity_poly.pdbx_seq_one_letter_code
_entity_poly.pdbx_strand_id
1 'polypeptide(L)'
;MKTSVLVLALLVCAVTARGGADACKTTAKAVAKACAAEAKAEYMLALANCANLADSDQRKACQAEAKAQLKEALQECKDQAEARLEACARLGPDPYDPVINPANFGGPINNPLLPLIPGTTYVYVGGSESNVMTVTDTTVVILGVTCVEVHDVVYDDGELVEDTLDWYAQDNQGNVWYFGENTHELEDGLIVSIEGQWTAGVDGAKPGIVMKANPMLGDFYRQEFLLGTAEDLAEVTGLNESVDVPAGHFDGCLKTRETTPLEPDAMEDKFYAPGVGLVLEVDAETGSRVELVQVIGP
;
A
#
# COMPACT_ATOMS: atom_id res chain seq x y z
N MET A 1 -71.89 -18.45 -5.38
CA MET A 1 -70.71 -17.61 -5.13
C MET A 1 -69.53 -18.52 -4.85
N LYS A 2 -68.68 -18.71 -5.84
CA LYS A 2 -67.43 -19.51 -5.66
C LYS A 2 -66.29 -18.57 -5.48
N THR A 3 -65.69 -18.57 -4.29
CA THR A 3 -64.50 -17.76 -3.92
C THR A 3 -63.27 -18.52 -4.39
N SER A 4 -62.56 -18.00 -5.40
CA SER A 4 -61.26 -18.51 -5.83
C SER A 4 -60.16 -17.90 -4.97
N VAL A 5 -59.44 -18.74 -4.25
CA VAL A 5 -58.22 -18.36 -3.50
C VAL A 5 -57.03 -18.43 -4.46
N LEU A 6 -56.43 -17.30 -4.75
CA LEU A 6 -55.21 -17.20 -5.54
C LEU A 6 -53.99 -17.48 -4.63
N VAL A 7 -53.39 -18.66 -4.82
CA VAL A 7 -52.13 -19.00 -4.13
C VAL A 7 -50.97 -18.37 -4.91
N LEU A 8 -50.35 -17.33 -4.34
CA LEU A 8 -49.18 -16.70 -4.88
C LEU A 8 -47.95 -17.56 -4.49
N ALA A 9 -47.42 -18.31 -5.44
CA ALA A 9 -46.16 -19.05 -5.24
C ALA A 9 -44.98 -18.08 -5.31
N LEU A 10 -44.37 -17.80 -4.17
CA LEU A 10 -43.10 -17.14 -4.09
C LEU A 10 -42.00 -18.08 -4.62
N LEU A 11 -41.54 -17.82 -5.84
CA LEU A 11 -40.31 -18.42 -6.35
C LEU A 11 -39.13 -17.82 -5.59
N VAL A 12 -38.64 -18.56 -4.60
CA VAL A 12 -37.31 -18.26 -4.00
C VAL A 12 -36.27 -18.70 -5.03
N CYS A 13 -35.72 -17.74 -5.78
CA CYS A 13 -34.54 -17.96 -6.60
C CYS A 13 -33.39 -18.23 -5.65
N ALA A 14 -33.06 -19.47 -5.38
CA ALA A 14 -31.82 -19.87 -4.75
C ALA A 14 -30.71 -19.51 -5.73
N VAL A 15 -30.01 -18.40 -5.48
CA VAL A 15 -28.73 -18.09 -6.12
C VAL A 15 -27.77 -19.16 -5.62
N THR A 16 -27.62 -20.23 -6.41
CA THR A 16 -26.50 -21.16 -6.19
C THR A 16 -25.24 -20.41 -6.44
N ALA A 17 -24.53 -20.03 -5.37
CA ALA A 17 -23.16 -19.60 -5.45
C ALA A 17 -22.39 -20.70 -6.20
N ARG A 18 -22.08 -20.47 -7.47
CA ARG A 18 -21.09 -21.26 -8.18
C ARG A 18 -19.81 -21.06 -7.38
N GLY A 19 -19.27 -22.12 -6.81
CA GLY A 19 -17.95 -22.11 -6.20
C GLY A 19 -16.91 -21.79 -7.28
N GLY A 20 -16.73 -20.50 -7.55
CA GLY A 20 -15.62 -19.98 -8.32
C GLY A 20 -14.33 -20.33 -7.56
N ALA A 21 -13.26 -20.61 -8.27
CA ALA A 21 -11.96 -20.75 -7.63
C ALA A 21 -11.71 -19.49 -6.80
N ASP A 22 -11.24 -19.66 -5.55
CA ASP A 22 -10.82 -18.57 -4.67
C ASP A 22 -9.68 -17.80 -5.35
N ALA A 23 -10.01 -16.67 -5.98
CA ALA A 23 -9.11 -15.91 -6.81
C ALA A 23 -7.97 -15.33 -5.96
N CYS A 24 -8.30 -14.81 -4.77
CA CYS A 24 -7.31 -14.26 -3.86
C CYS A 24 -6.27 -15.31 -3.48
N LYS A 25 -6.67 -16.48 -2.99
CA LYS A 25 -5.73 -17.56 -2.65
C LYS A 25 -5.02 -18.14 -3.86
N THR A 26 -5.63 -18.07 -5.04
CA THR A 26 -4.99 -18.54 -6.28
C THR A 26 -3.82 -17.62 -6.66
N THR A 27 -4.02 -16.31 -6.60
CA THR A 27 -2.97 -15.33 -6.86
C THR A 27 -1.87 -15.39 -5.80
N ALA A 28 -2.21 -15.43 -4.50
CA ALA A 28 -1.24 -15.58 -3.42
C ALA A 28 -0.30 -16.79 -3.62
N LYS A 29 -0.87 -17.95 -3.98
CA LYS A 29 -0.06 -19.16 -4.27
C LYS A 29 0.77 -19.04 -5.54
N ALA A 30 0.32 -18.29 -6.53
CA ALA A 30 1.07 -18.09 -7.76
C ALA A 30 2.28 -17.19 -7.50
N VAL A 31 2.11 -16.10 -6.77
CA VAL A 31 3.20 -15.20 -6.37
C VAL A 31 4.24 -15.91 -5.51
N ALA A 32 3.83 -16.72 -4.53
CA ALA A 32 4.74 -17.52 -3.73
C ALA A 32 5.63 -18.46 -4.58
N LYS A 33 5.08 -19.01 -5.67
CA LYS A 33 5.87 -19.84 -6.60
C LYS A 33 6.82 -19.01 -7.44
N ALA A 34 6.41 -17.80 -7.87
CA ALA A 34 7.25 -16.90 -8.61
C ALA A 34 8.43 -16.43 -7.74
N CYS A 35 8.19 -15.95 -6.54
CA CYS A 35 9.21 -15.59 -5.56
C CYS A 35 10.23 -16.72 -5.33
N ALA A 36 9.76 -17.94 -5.06
CA ALA A 36 10.67 -19.08 -4.86
C ALA A 36 11.42 -19.50 -6.13
N ALA A 37 10.94 -19.17 -7.33
CA ALA A 37 11.65 -19.42 -8.58
C ALA A 37 12.74 -18.36 -8.81
N GLU A 38 12.46 -17.12 -8.50
CA GLU A 38 13.39 -16.00 -8.54
C GLU A 38 14.56 -16.20 -7.58
N ALA A 39 14.31 -16.47 -6.30
CA ALA A 39 15.34 -16.78 -5.32
C ALA A 39 16.28 -17.93 -5.76
N LYS A 40 15.74 -18.95 -6.45
CA LYS A 40 16.56 -20.02 -7.01
C LYS A 40 17.38 -19.60 -8.24
N ALA A 41 16.86 -18.69 -9.06
CA ALA A 41 17.58 -18.15 -10.20
C ALA A 41 18.76 -17.30 -9.73
N GLU A 42 18.56 -16.43 -8.75
CA GLU A 42 19.61 -15.65 -8.10
C GLU A 42 20.68 -16.53 -7.48
N TYR A 43 20.28 -17.58 -6.75
CA TYR A 43 21.23 -18.56 -6.21
C TYR A 43 22.10 -19.21 -7.30
N MET A 44 21.52 -19.56 -8.46
CA MET A 44 22.30 -20.14 -9.56
C MET A 44 23.30 -19.13 -10.14
N LEU A 45 22.94 -17.85 -10.24
CA LEU A 45 23.84 -16.80 -10.66
C LEU A 45 24.96 -16.56 -9.63
N ALA A 46 24.63 -16.54 -8.34
CA ALA A 46 25.61 -16.44 -7.26
C ALA A 46 26.61 -17.60 -7.31
N LEU A 47 26.16 -18.84 -7.52
CA LEU A 47 27.07 -19.99 -7.70
C LEU A 47 27.98 -19.85 -8.93
N ALA A 48 27.48 -19.29 -10.03
CA ALA A 48 28.30 -19.03 -11.23
C ALA A 48 29.39 -17.97 -10.94
N ASN A 49 29.03 -16.90 -10.21
CA ASN A 49 29.99 -15.90 -9.74
C ASN A 49 31.05 -16.53 -8.81
N CYS A 50 30.63 -17.34 -7.86
CA CYS A 50 31.56 -18.07 -6.97
C CYS A 50 32.53 -18.97 -7.77
N ALA A 51 32.05 -19.68 -8.81
CA ALA A 51 32.88 -20.54 -9.63
C ALA A 51 33.98 -19.77 -10.38
N ASN A 52 33.80 -18.49 -10.64
CA ASN A 52 34.76 -17.62 -11.30
C ASN A 52 35.88 -17.08 -10.38
N LEU A 53 35.83 -17.37 -9.07
CA LEU A 53 36.89 -17.01 -8.14
C LEU A 53 38.11 -17.95 -8.29
N ALA A 54 39.31 -17.41 -8.32
CA ALA A 54 40.54 -18.19 -8.50
C ALA A 54 40.90 -18.98 -7.23
N ASP A 55 40.69 -18.39 -6.06
CA ASP A 55 41.03 -18.98 -4.76
C ASP A 55 39.96 -19.99 -4.31
N SER A 56 40.44 -21.18 -3.83
CA SER A 56 39.55 -22.28 -3.45
C SER A 56 38.75 -22.02 -2.16
N ASP A 57 39.32 -21.25 -1.23
CA ASP A 57 38.68 -21.02 0.07
C ASP A 57 37.70 -19.87 -0.05
N GLN A 58 38.02 -18.84 -0.87
CA GLN A 58 37.04 -17.82 -1.28
C GLN A 58 35.84 -18.44 -2.02
N ARG A 59 36.06 -19.42 -2.93
CA ARG A 59 34.96 -20.13 -3.59
C ARG A 59 34.05 -20.83 -2.58
N LYS A 60 34.64 -21.53 -1.59
CA LYS A 60 33.83 -22.22 -0.57
C LYS A 60 33.03 -21.26 0.29
N ALA A 61 33.67 -20.15 0.71
CA ALA A 61 32.99 -19.09 1.48
C ALA A 61 31.82 -18.49 0.69
N CYS A 62 32.05 -18.09 -0.56
CA CYS A 62 31.04 -17.57 -1.48
C CYS A 62 29.86 -18.54 -1.67
N GLN A 63 30.13 -19.84 -1.87
CA GLN A 63 29.08 -20.85 -2.00
C GLN A 63 28.27 -21.05 -0.71
N ALA A 64 28.92 -20.93 0.45
CA ALA A 64 28.23 -21.02 1.73
C ALA A 64 27.32 -19.81 1.97
N GLU A 65 27.77 -18.63 1.60
CA GLU A 65 26.99 -17.39 1.64
C GLU A 65 25.80 -17.45 0.70
N ALA A 66 26.00 -17.77 -0.57
CA ALA A 66 24.92 -17.93 -1.55
C ALA A 66 23.84 -18.91 -1.07
N LYS A 67 24.25 -20.01 -0.39
CA LYS A 67 23.30 -20.96 0.18
C LYS A 67 22.53 -20.38 1.38
N ALA A 68 23.15 -19.52 2.18
CA ALA A 68 22.49 -18.84 3.29
C ALA A 68 21.45 -17.86 2.76
N GLN A 69 21.82 -17.03 1.78
CA GLN A 69 20.93 -16.08 1.11
C GLN A 69 19.72 -16.78 0.47
N LEU A 70 19.92 -17.90 -0.24
CA LEU A 70 18.79 -18.69 -0.75
C LEU A 70 17.84 -19.15 0.34
N LYS A 71 18.38 -19.57 1.49
CA LYS A 71 17.54 -20.03 2.61
C LYS A 71 16.69 -18.88 3.17
N GLU A 72 17.27 -17.71 3.31
CA GLU A 72 16.59 -16.49 3.79
C GLU A 72 15.51 -16.07 2.79
N ALA A 73 15.84 -15.91 1.52
CA ALA A 73 14.88 -15.56 0.48
C ALA A 73 13.71 -16.55 0.36
N LEU A 74 13.96 -17.86 0.51
CA LEU A 74 12.87 -18.86 0.51
C LEU A 74 12.02 -18.81 1.78
N GLN A 75 12.56 -18.37 2.91
CA GLN A 75 11.78 -18.14 4.12
C GLN A 75 10.91 -16.91 3.96
N GLU A 76 11.46 -15.82 3.46
CA GLU A 76 10.73 -14.58 3.14
C GLU A 76 9.57 -14.84 2.17
N CYS A 77 9.81 -15.54 1.05
CA CYS A 77 8.74 -15.94 0.13
C CYS A 77 7.60 -16.71 0.84
N LYS A 78 7.93 -17.49 1.86
CA LYS A 78 6.94 -18.24 2.64
C LYS A 78 6.15 -17.32 3.57
N ASP A 79 6.83 -16.41 4.26
CA ASP A 79 6.23 -15.48 5.21
C ASP A 79 5.31 -14.50 4.45
N GLN A 80 5.74 -13.97 3.32
CA GLN A 80 4.92 -13.19 2.39
C GLN A 80 3.68 -13.98 1.89
N ALA A 81 3.84 -15.27 1.60
CA ALA A 81 2.71 -16.10 1.16
C ALA A 81 1.70 -16.30 2.30
N GLU A 82 2.14 -16.48 3.54
CA GLU A 82 1.29 -16.59 4.72
C GLU A 82 0.53 -15.27 4.94
N ALA A 83 1.19 -14.11 4.88
CA ALA A 83 0.56 -12.80 5.00
C ALA A 83 -0.50 -12.55 3.92
N ARG A 84 -0.22 -12.91 2.64
CA ARG A 84 -1.23 -12.82 1.57
C ARG A 84 -2.44 -13.72 1.83
N LEU A 85 -2.24 -14.92 2.39
CA LEU A 85 -3.34 -15.82 2.71
C LEU A 85 -4.19 -15.31 3.89
N GLU A 86 -3.58 -14.65 4.87
CA GLU A 86 -4.28 -13.98 5.97
C GLU A 86 -5.09 -12.79 5.44
N ALA A 87 -4.50 -11.98 4.57
CA ALA A 87 -5.22 -10.90 3.89
C ALA A 87 -6.43 -11.44 3.11
N CYS A 88 -6.27 -12.55 2.36
CA CYS A 88 -7.37 -13.20 1.64
C CYS A 88 -8.49 -13.71 2.57
N ALA A 89 -8.18 -14.13 3.79
CA ALA A 89 -9.18 -14.57 4.75
C ALA A 89 -10.10 -13.41 5.19
N ARG A 90 -9.60 -12.18 5.16
CA ARG A 90 -10.33 -10.95 5.52
C ARG A 90 -11.00 -10.29 4.31
N LEU A 91 -10.30 -10.20 3.18
CA LEU A 91 -10.78 -9.57 1.94
C LEU A 91 -11.84 -10.42 1.21
N GLY A 92 -11.83 -11.74 1.41
CA GLY A 92 -12.73 -12.67 0.74
C GLY A 92 -12.12 -13.31 -0.51
N PRO A 93 -12.88 -14.22 -1.16
CA PRO A 93 -12.38 -15.08 -2.24
C PRO A 93 -12.37 -14.41 -3.62
N ASP A 94 -13.02 -13.27 -3.77
CA ASP A 94 -13.24 -12.63 -5.06
C ASP A 94 -11.94 -12.01 -5.63
N PRO A 95 -11.82 -11.85 -6.95
CA PRO A 95 -10.71 -11.13 -7.55
C PRO A 95 -10.78 -9.64 -7.14
N TYR A 96 -9.61 -9.04 -6.90
CA TYR A 96 -9.53 -7.60 -6.76
C TYR A 96 -9.48 -6.96 -8.15
N ASP A 97 -10.61 -6.46 -8.61
CA ASP A 97 -10.74 -5.83 -9.92
C ASP A 97 -11.73 -4.65 -9.85
N PRO A 98 -11.33 -3.53 -9.20
CA PRO A 98 -12.20 -2.37 -9.04
C PRO A 98 -12.54 -1.76 -10.39
N VAL A 99 -13.82 -1.46 -10.60
CA VAL A 99 -14.29 -0.81 -11.83
C VAL A 99 -14.09 0.70 -11.70
N ILE A 100 -13.11 1.22 -12.42
CA ILE A 100 -12.83 2.66 -12.47
C ILE A 100 -13.65 3.30 -13.60
N ASN A 101 -14.64 4.12 -13.21
CA ASN A 101 -15.39 4.94 -14.14
C ASN A 101 -14.94 6.41 -13.97
N PRO A 102 -14.23 7.00 -14.95
CA PRO A 102 -13.73 8.38 -14.84
C PRO A 102 -14.80 9.43 -14.53
N ALA A 103 -16.05 9.19 -14.93
CA ALA A 103 -17.17 10.09 -14.64
C ALA A 103 -17.51 10.19 -13.14
N ASN A 104 -17.00 9.26 -12.32
CA ASN A 104 -17.16 9.30 -10.87
C ASN A 104 -16.07 10.09 -10.14
N PHE A 105 -15.11 10.64 -10.87
CA PHE A 105 -14.01 11.43 -10.37
C PHE A 105 -14.04 12.85 -10.97
N GLY A 106 -13.21 13.76 -10.47
CA GLY A 106 -13.04 15.10 -11.07
C GLY A 106 -13.38 16.25 -10.16
N GLY A 107 -13.71 15.98 -8.89
CA GLY A 107 -13.77 16.98 -7.83
C GLY A 107 -12.40 17.18 -7.15
N PRO A 108 -12.27 18.20 -6.29
CA PRO A 108 -11.11 18.38 -5.44
C PRO A 108 -11.03 17.22 -4.43
N ILE A 109 -9.83 16.90 -3.95
CA ILE A 109 -9.63 15.95 -2.86
C ILE A 109 -9.85 16.71 -1.55
N ASN A 110 -11.08 16.66 -1.04
CA ASN A 110 -11.54 17.37 0.15
C ASN A 110 -12.09 16.43 1.24
N ASN A 111 -11.76 15.15 1.18
CA ASN A 111 -12.05 14.22 2.26
C ASN A 111 -11.50 14.80 3.57
N PRO A 112 -12.31 14.94 4.64
CA PRO A 112 -11.87 15.60 5.87
C PRO A 112 -10.70 14.91 6.57
N LEU A 113 -10.49 13.62 6.32
CA LEU A 113 -9.39 12.83 6.93
C LEU A 113 -8.12 12.79 6.04
N LEU A 114 -8.23 13.19 4.76
CA LEU A 114 -7.08 13.31 3.85
C LEU A 114 -7.36 14.41 2.81
N PRO A 115 -7.35 15.71 3.23
CA PRO A 115 -7.53 16.82 2.31
C PRO A 115 -6.21 17.10 1.58
N LEU A 116 -6.15 16.75 0.29
CA LEU A 116 -5.00 17.05 -0.56
C LEU A 116 -5.29 18.31 -1.38
N ILE A 117 -5.04 19.47 -0.78
CA ILE A 117 -5.30 20.78 -1.39
C ILE A 117 -4.02 21.28 -2.07
N PRO A 118 -4.03 21.54 -3.41
CA PRO A 118 -2.87 22.05 -4.13
C PRO A 118 -2.25 23.29 -3.46
N GLY A 119 -0.92 23.31 -3.36
CA GLY A 119 -0.13 24.34 -2.68
C GLY A 119 0.08 24.09 -1.18
N THR A 120 -0.51 23.04 -0.61
CA THR A 120 -0.26 22.69 0.80
C THR A 120 0.99 21.81 0.91
N THR A 121 1.85 22.13 1.88
CA THR A 121 3.02 21.30 2.24
C THR A 121 2.92 20.86 3.69
N TYR A 122 3.16 19.59 3.92
CA TYR A 122 3.23 18.95 5.22
C TYR A 122 4.69 18.59 5.51
N VAL A 123 5.15 18.85 6.72
CA VAL A 123 6.51 18.51 7.16
C VAL A 123 6.43 17.57 8.35
N TYR A 124 7.06 16.42 8.24
CA TYR A 124 7.12 15.41 9.29
C TYR A 124 8.57 15.19 9.73
N VAL A 125 8.76 14.74 10.97
CA VAL A 125 10.08 14.39 11.52
C VAL A 125 9.97 13.15 12.40
N GLY A 126 10.92 12.23 12.23
CA GLY A 126 11.03 11.01 13.02
C GLY A 126 12.51 10.60 13.18
N GLY A 127 13.11 10.77 14.39
CA GLY A 127 14.51 10.44 14.60
C GLY A 127 15.46 11.31 13.76
N SER A 128 16.25 10.68 12.87
CA SER A 128 17.11 11.37 11.88
C SER A 128 16.37 11.72 10.59
N GLU A 129 15.17 11.16 10.41
CA GLU A 129 14.37 11.30 9.20
C GLU A 129 13.53 12.58 9.23
N SER A 130 13.40 13.21 8.08
CA SER A 130 12.40 14.24 7.81
C SER A 130 11.75 14.00 6.45
N ASN A 131 10.42 14.12 6.43
CA ASN A 131 9.62 13.96 5.22
C ASN A 131 8.93 15.28 4.89
N VAL A 132 8.96 15.68 3.62
CA VAL A 132 8.30 16.88 3.10
C VAL A 132 7.35 16.49 1.98
N MET A 133 6.07 16.42 2.29
CA MET A 133 5.01 16.09 1.36
C MET A 133 4.34 17.36 0.83
N THR A 134 4.39 17.63 -0.46
CA THR A 134 3.79 18.81 -1.10
C THR A 134 2.72 18.40 -2.10
N VAL A 135 1.48 18.86 -1.90
CA VAL A 135 0.43 18.73 -2.90
C VAL A 135 0.69 19.72 -4.01
N THR A 136 1.06 19.25 -5.19
CA THR A 136 1.43 20.11 -6.32
C THR A 136 0.22 20.64 -7.08
N ASP A 137 0.44 21.60 -7.99
CA ASP A 137 -0.58 22.05 -8.96
C ASP A 137 -0.63 21.15 -10.21
N THR A 138 0.23 20.15 -10.28
CA THR A 138 0.33 19.20 -11.40
C THR A 138 -0.77 18.16 -11.31
N THR A 139 -1.25 17.71 -12.46
CA THR A 139 -2.17 16.59 -12.55
C THR A 139 -1.73 15.60 -13.62
N VAL A 140 -2.00 14.31 -13.38
CA VAL A 140 -1.71 13.22 -14.33
C VAL A 140 -3.01 12.49 -14.66
N VAL A 141 -3.17 12.02 -15.90
CA VAL A 141 -4.36 11.23 -16.28
C VAL A 141 -4.01 9.75 -16.28
N ILE A 142 -4.62 8.99 -15.37
CA ILE A 142 -4.45 7.54 -15.22
C ILE A 142 -5.81 6.87 -15.35
N LEU A 143 -5.94 5.87 -16.22
CA LEU A 143 -7.22 5.19 -16.53
C LEU A 143 -8.36 6.17 -16.90
N GLY A 144 -8.01 7.35 -17.45
CA GLY A 144 -8.96 8.41 -17.80
C GLY A 144 -9.41 9.27 -16.62
N VAL A 145 -8.89 9.04 -15.42
CA VAL A 145 -9.10 9.84 -14.22
C VAL A 145 -8.00 10.89 -14.12
N THR A 146 -8.38 12.15 -13.85
CA THR A 146 -7.41 13.20 -13.53
C THR A 146 -7.02 13.08 -12.06
N CYS A 147 -5.77 12.72 -11.81
CA CYS A 147 -5.19 12.55 -10.48
C CYS A 147 -4.39 13.79 -10.11
N VAL A 148 -4.49 14.21 -8.84
CA VAL A 148 -3.62 15.22 -8.21
C VAL A 148 -2.28 14.56 -7.92
N GLU A 149 -1.19 15.28 -8.21
CA GLU A 149 0.16 14.84 -7.89
C GLU A 149 0.58 15.38 -6.53
N VAL A 150 1.12 14.50 -5.71
CA VAL A 150 1.80 14.84 -4.45
C VAL A 150 3.27 14.51 -4.62
N HIS A 151 4.14 15.46 -4.29
CA HIS A 151 5.57 15.28 -4.28
C HIS A 151 6.02 15.02 -2.84
N ASP A 152 6.50 13.84 -2.61
CA ASP A 152 6.97 13.36 -1.31
C ASP A 152 8.47 13.14 -1.35
N VAL A 153 9.21 13.76 -0.42
CA VAL A 153 10.65 13.65 -0.35
C VAL A 153 11.10 13.33 1.08
N VAL A 154 11.94 12.31 1.20
CA VAL A 154 12.47 11.85 2.48
C VAL A 154 13.96 12.15 2.56
N TYR A 155 14.37 12.72 3.70
CA TYR A 155 15.78 12.98 4.05
C TYR A 155 16.13 12.18 5.30
N ASP A 156 17.28 11.53 5.32
CA ASP A 156 17.90 10.94 6.52
C ASP A 156 19.22 11.64 6.82
N ASP A 157 19.39 12.12 8.07
CA ASP A 157 20.52 12.98 8.47
C ASP A 157 20.77 14.18 7.53
N GLY A 158 19.72 14.63 6.81
CA GLY A 158 19.76 15.74 5.87
C GLY A 158 20.21 15.37 4.45
N GLU A 159 20.44 14.10 4.16
CA GLU A 159 20.69 13.59 2.81
C GLU A 159 19.36 13.11 2.20
N LEU A 160 19.10 13.45 0.95
CA LEU A 160 17.92 13.00 0.22
C LEU A 160 18.05 11.50 -0.05
N VAL A 161 17.13 10.70 0.51
CA VAL A 161 17.11 9.25 0.38
C VAL A 161 15.95 8.73 -0.46
N GLU A 162 14.84 9.51 -0.56
CA GLU A 162 13.70 9.16 -1.40
C GLU A 162 13.09 10.41 -2.06
N ASP A 163 12.70 10.27 -3.33
CA ASP A 163 12.01 11.27 -4.14
C ASP A 163 10.87 10.60 -4.90
N THR A 164 9.62 10.83 -4.44
CA THR A 164 8.43 10.13 -4.92
C THR A 164 7.37 11.11 -5.41
N LEU A 165 6.73 10.76 -6.53
CA LEU A 165 5.54 11.43 -7.06
C LEU A 165 4.36 10.47 -6.96
N ASP A 166 3.41 10.81 -6.11
CA ASP A 166 2.18 10.05 -5.86
C ASP A 166 0.99 10.62 -6.61
N TRP A 167 0.04 9.79 -7.03
CA TRP A 167 -1.13 10.23 -7.77
C TRP A 167 -2.45 9.79 -7.12
N TYR A 168 -3.22 10.78 -6.66
CA TYR A 168 -4.47 10.58 -5.95
C TYR A 168 -5.66 11.18 -6.68
N ALA A 169 -6.84 10.58 -6.50
CA ALA A 169 -8.10 11.18 -6.93
C ALA A 169 -9.24 10.83 -5.97
N GLN A 170 -10.21 11.73 -5.81
CA GLN A 170 -11.39 11.49 -4.98
C GLN A 170 -12.58 11.10 -5.85
N ASP A 171 -13.30 10.04 -5.45
CA ASP A 171 -14.54 9.67 -6.12
C ASP A 171 -15.74 10.49 -5.63
N ASN A 172 -16.87 10.41 -6.33
CA ASN A 172 -18.11 11.12 -5.99
C ASN A 172 -18.75 10.68 -4.65
N GLN A 173 -18.24 9.60 -4.05
CA GLN A 173 -18.65 9.14 -2.72
C GLN A 173 -17.78 9.75 -1.62
N GLY A 174 -16.64 10.36 -2.00
CA GLY A 174 -15.68 10.98 -1.09
C GLY A 174 -14.52 10.06 -0.68
N ASN A 175 -14.38 8.86 -1.27
CA ASN A 175 -13.20 8.04 -1.03
C ASN A 175 -12.01 8.61 -1.80
N VAL A 176 -10.83 8.64 -1.18
CA VAL A 176 -9.58 8.98 -1.86
C VAL A 176 -8.92 7.69 -2.34
N TRP A 177 -8.64 7.66 -3.64
CA TRP A 177 -8.02 6.54 -4.33
C TRP A 177 -6.57 6.85 -4.67
N TYR A 178 -5.71 5.87 -4.54
CA TYR A 178 -4.32 5.87 -4.97
C TYR A 178 -4.19 5.20 -6.33
N PHE A 179 -3.62 5.92 -7.29
CA PHE A 179 -3.51 5.48 -8.68
C PHE A 179 -2.09 5.08 -9.08
N GLY A 180 -1.13 5.28 -8.22
CA GLY A 180 0.25 4.90 -8.46
C GLY A 180 1.25 5.92 -7.97
N GLU A 181 2.51 5.56 -8.11
CA GLU A 181 3.65 6.37 -7.72
C GLU A 181 4.82 6.20 -8.69
N ASN A 182 5.71 7.19 -8.67
CA ASN A 182 7.00 7.16 -9.34
C ASN A 182 8.08 7.47 -8.30
N THR A 183 8.60 6.43 -7.67
CA THR A 183 9.54 6.53 -6.56
C THR A 183 10.98 6.30 -7.01
N HIS A 184 11.91 7.01 -6.37
CA HIS A 184 13.35 6.87 -6.57
C HIS A 184 14.01 6.83 -5.20
N GLU A 185 14.72 5.74 -4.89
CA GLU A 185 15.62 5.69 -3.75
C GLU A 185 17.00 6.22 -4.16
N LEU A 186 17.61 7.03 -3.31
CA LEU A 186 18.87 7.69 -3.59
C LEU A 186 19.95 7.37 -2.53
N GLU A 187 21.17 7.18 -3.01
CA GLU A 187 22.38 7.15 -2.18
C GLU A 187 23.42 8.10 -2.80
N ASP A 188 24.03 8.96 -2.03
CA ASP A 188 25.02 9.96 -2.51
C ASP A 188 24.51 10.80 -3.71
N GLY A 189 23.19 11.06 -3.77
CA GLY A 189 22.54 11.80 -4.85
C GLY A 189 22.39 11.02 -6.16
N LEU A 190 22.59 9.71 -6.16
CA LEU A 190 22.39 8.82 -7.29
C LEU A 190 21.18 7.93 -7.04
N ILE A 191 20.34 7.74 -8.06
CA ILE A 191 19.24 6.77 -7.99
C ILE A 191 19.84 5.37 -7.93
N VAL A 192 19.56 4.63 -6.85
CA VAL A 192 20.02 3.26 -6.62
C VAL A 192 18.91 2.24 -6.78
N SER A 193 17.65 2.64 -6.60
CA SER A 193 16.48 1.80 -6.78
C SER A 193 15.30 2.60 -7.36
N ILE A 194 14.43 1.92 -8.05
CA ILE A 194 13.10 2.37 -8.49
C ILE A 194 12.05 1.35 -8.04
N GLU A 195 12.38 0.55 -7.05
CA GLU A 195 11.49 -0.44 -6.48
C GLU A 195 10.28 0.26 -5.84
N GLY A 196 9.12 -0.35 -5.92
CA GLY A 196 7.88 0.28 -5.49
C GLY A 196 7.12 1.02 -6.60
N GLN A 197 7.76 1.47 -7.67
CA GLN A 197 7.04 2.17 -8.76
C GLN A 197 5.89 1.36 -9.32
N TRP A 198 4.73 1.98 -9.45
CA TRP A 198 3.59 1.37 -10.14
C TRP A 198 2.62 2.42 -10.68
N THR A 199 1.82 2.03 -11.67
CA THR A 199 0.76 2.88 -12.22
C THR A 199 -0.46 2.02 -12.51
N ALA A 200 -1.61 2.41 -12.02
CA ALA A 200 -2.86 1.70 -12.23
C ALA A 200 -3.16 1.47 -13.71
N GLY A 201 -3.46 0.22 -14.09
CA GLY A 201 -3.68 -0.19 -15.48
C GLY A 201 -2.43 -0.62 -16.24
N VAL A 202 -1.23 -0.48 -15.66
CA VAL A 202 0.03 -0.96 -16.23
C VAL A 202 0.43 -2.26 -15.53
N ASP A 203 0.91 -3.25 -16.26
CA ASP A 203 1.41 -4.55 -15.74
C ASP A 203 0.46 -5.30 -14.79
N GLY A 204 -0.83 -4.98 -14.84
CA GLY A 204 -1.85 -5.58 -13.99
C GLY A 204 -2.12 -4.83 -12.69
N ALA A 205 -1.45 -3.70 -12.46
CA ALA A 205 -1.68 -2.85 -11.30
C ALA A 205 -3.12 -2.33 -11.22
N LYS A 206 -3.65 -2.23 -10.02
CA LYS A 206 -5.00 -1.73 -9.71
C LYS A 206 -4.93 -0.62 -8.68
N PRO A 207 -5.74 0.44 -8.81
CA PRO A 207 -5.81 1.47 -7.78
C PRO A 207 -6.51 0.91 -6.54
N GLY A 208 -6.17 1.47 -5.38
CA GLY A 208 -6.80 1.15 -4.12
C GLY A 208 -7.34 2.40 -3.41
N ILE A 209 -7.98 2.21 -2.28
CA ILE A 209 -8.52 3.30 -1.46
C ILE A 209 -7.53 3.57 -0.33
N VAL A 210 -6.93 4.78 -0.29
CA VAL A 210 -6.07 5.18 0.83
C VAL A 210 -6.88 5.80 1.96
N MET A 211 -8.03 6.46 1.64
CA MET A 211 -8.91 7.00 2.66
C MET A 211 -10.38 6.80 2.28
N LYS A 212 -11.13 6.14 3.14
CA LYS A 212 -12.57 5.94 2.97
C LYS A 212 -13.34 7.23 3.29
N ALA A 213 -14.44 7.47 2.59
CA ALA A 213 -15.34 8.59 2.87
C ALA A 213 -16.01 8.48 4.26
N ASN A 214 -16.33 7.27 4.66
CA ASN A 214 -17.00 6.95 5.91
C ASN A 214 -16.35 5.70 6.52
N PRO A 215 -15.17 5.81 7.14
CA PRO A 215 -14.48 4.68 7.72
C PRO A 215 -15.25 4.11 8.92
N MET A 216 -15.28 2.79 9.04
CA MET A 216 -15.89 2.08 10.16
C MET A 216 -14.84 1.19 10.85
N LEU A 217 -14.95 1.06 12.15
CA LEU A 217 -14.06 0.19 12.92
C LEU A 217 -14.08 -1.24 12.36
N GLY A 218 -12.90 -1.79 12.06
CA GLY A 218 -12.72 -3.10 11.47
C GLY A 218 -12.81 -3.13 9.94
N ASP A 219 -13.02 -1.99 9.27
CA ASP A 219 -12.84 -1.91 7.81
C ASP A 219 -11.43 -2.37 7.45
N PHE A 220 -11.33 -3.28 6.47
CA PHE A 220 -10.07 -3.80 5.97
C PHE A 220 -10.07 -3.77 4.46
N TYR A 221 -9.08 -3.10 3.86
CA TYR A 221 -9.09 -2.82 2.42
C TYR A 221 -7.67 -2.65 1.86
N ARG A 222 -7.57 -2.73 0.52
CA ARG A 222 -6.32 -2.47 -0.21
C ARG A 222 -6.15 -0.99 -0.47
N GLN A 223 -4.96 -0.49 -0.19
CA GLN A 223 -4.56 0.88 -0.55
C GLN A 223 -3.97 0.91 -1.96
N GLU A 224 -3.39 -0.20 -2.39
CA GLU A 224 -2.80 -0.41 -3.71
C GLU A 224 -2.79 -1.89 -4.09
N PHE A 225 -2.51 -2.19 -5.36
CA PHE A 225 -2.41 -3.57 -5.78
C PHE A 225 -1.57 -3.74 -7.06
N LEU A 226 -0.33 -4.15 -6.89
CA LEU A 226 0.51 -4.76 -7.92
C LEU A 226 1.27 -5.91 -7.28
N LEU A 227 0.98 -7.14 -7.69
CA LEU A 227 1.53 -8.35 -7.07
C LEU A 227 3.05 -8.38 -7.09
N GLY A 228 3.66 -8.48 -5.91
CA GLY A 228 5.10 -8.50 -5.71
C GLY A 228 5.79 -7.13 -5.74
N THR A 229 5.02 -6.03 -5.82
CA THR A 229 5.58 -4.68 -5.91
C THR A 229 4.87 -3.70 -4.99
N ALA A 230 3.51 -3.71 -4.96
CA ALA A 230 2.69 -2.74 -4.24
C ALA A 230 1.43 -3.46 -3.73
N GLU A 231 1.38 -3.82 -2.45
CA GLU A 231 0.31 -4.68 -1.90
C GLU A 231 -0.24 -4.16 -0.56
N ASP A 232 -0.16 -2.87 -0.29
CA ASP A 232 -0.50 -2.29 0.99
C ASP A 232 -1.99 -2.40 1.35
N LEU A 233 -2.20 -2.63 2.64
CA LEU A 233 -3.48 -2.91 3.26
C LEU A 233 -3.67 -2.01 4.47
N ALA A 234 -4.87 -1.49 4.65
CA ALA A 234 -5.24 -0.74 5.84
C ALA A 234 -6.38 -1.42 6.60
N GLU A 235 -6.30 -1.34 7.93
CA GLU A 235 -7.37 -1.66 8.85
C GLU A 235 -7.73 -0.45 9.69
N VAL A 236 -9.01 -0.09 9.77
CA VAL A 236 -9.48 0.93 10.71
C VAL A 236 -9.53 0.35 12.11
N THR A 237 -8.66 0.83 13.00
CA THR A 237 -8.51 0.33 14.37
C THR A 237 -9.00 1.31 15.43
N GLY A 238 -9.22 2.59 15.09
CA GLY A 238 -9.76 3.62 15.97
C GLY A 238 -10.49 4.71 15.20
N LEU A 239 -11.51 5.34 15.83
CA LEU A 239 -12.35 6.36 15.18
C LEU A 239 -12.37 7.69 15.94
N ASN A 240 -11.75 7.76 17.10
CA ASN A 240 -11.81 8.96 17.96
C ASN A 240 -10.58 9.02 18.87
N GLU A 241 -9.40 8.89 18.24
CA GLU A 241 -8.15 8.96 18.98
C GLU A 241 -7.75 10.43 19.23
N SER A 242 -6.96 10.65 20.29
CA SER A 242 -6.34 11.94 20.58
C SER A 242 -4.83 11.82 20.42
N VAL A 243 -4.22 12.77 19.73
CA VAL A 243 -2.81 12.74 19.33
C VAL A 243 -2.14 14.06 19.69
N ASP A 244 -0.98 13.98 20.34
CA ASP A 244 -0.07 15.09 20.58
C ASP A 244 1.16 14.94 19.70
N VAL A 245 1.43 15.94 18.85
CA VAL A 245 2.60 16.05 17.98
C VAL A 245 3.10 17.50 18.00
N PRO A 246 4.31 17.81 17.49
CA PRO A 246 4.85 19.19 17.50
C PRO A 246 3.93 20.23 16.82
N ALA A 247 3.17 19.84 15.80
CA ALA A 247 2.19 20.72 15.13
C ALA A 247 0.99 21.09 16.02
N GLY A 248 0.70 20.32 17.08
CA GLY A 248 -0.40 20.59 18.01
C GLY A 248 -1.04 19.36 18.61
N HIS A 249 -2.19 19.61 19.26
CA HIS A 249 -3.06 18.57 19.80
C HIS A 249 -4.25 18.36 18.86
N PHE A 250 -4.54 17.11 18.53
CA PHE A 250 -5.61 16.73 17.61
C PHE A 250 -6.54 15.71 18.26
N ASP A 251 -7.84 16.00 18.29
CA ASP A 251 -8.89 15.12 18.76
C ASP A 251 -9.69 14.53 17.59
N GLY A 252 -10.34 13.39 17.83
CA GLY A 252 -11.21 12.75 16.85
C GLY A 252 -10.46 12.13 15.68
N CYS A 253 -9.21 11.79 15.88
CA CYS A 253 -8.39 11.18 14.83
C CYS A 253 -8.90 9.80 14.48
N LEU A 254 -8.92 9.50 13.18
CA LEU A 254 -8.99 8.13 12.67
C LEU A 254 -7.63 7.47 12.93
N LYS A 255 -7.66 6.22 13.36
CA LYS A 255 -6.48 5.37 13.41
C LYS A 255 -6.62 4.22 12.43
N THR A 256 -5.66 4.07 11.54
CA THR A 256 -5.48 2.85 10.75
C THR A 256 -4.29 2.05 11.24
N ARG A 257 -4.30 0.76 10.99
CA ARG A 257 -3.11 -0.09 11.00
C ARG A 257 -2.82 -0.49 9.58
N GLU A 258 -1.64 -0.16 9.12
CA GLU A 258 -1.21 -0.44 7.76
C GLU A 258 -0.17 -1.56 7.77
N THR A 259 -0.28 -2.44 6.79
CA THR A 259 0.56 -3.64 6.65
C THR A 259 0.76 -3.94 5.18
N THR A 260 1.88 -4.56 4.86
CA THR A 260 2.11 -5.09 3.51
C THR A 260 2.47 -6.57 3.56
N PRO A 261 1.92 -7.41 2.67
CA PRO A 261 2.39 -8.77 2.53
C PRO A 261 3.82 -8.90 2.02
N LEU A 262 4.40 -7.83 1.49
CA LEU A 262 5.78 -7.79 1.01
C LEU A 262 6.77 -7.82 2.17
N GLU A 263 6.41 -7.13 3.26
CA GLU A 263 7.17 -7.07 4.51
C GLU A 263 6.26 -7.43 5.69
N PRO A 264 6.03 -8.72 5.96
CA PRO A 264 5.00 -9.18 6.90
C PRO A 264 5.19 -8.73 8.34
N ASP A 265 6.41 -8.37 8.72
CA ASP A 265 6.75 -7.88 10.06
C ASP A 265 6.59 -6.36 10.17
N ALA A 266 6.52 -5.62 9.04
CA ALA A 266 6.28 -4.19 9.03
C ALA A 266 4.80 -3.88 9.32
N MET A 267 4.56 -3.13 10.39
CA MET A 267 3.23 -2.67 10.78
C MET A 267 3.31 -1.23 11.27
N GLU A 268 2.47 -0.37 10.70
CA GLU A 268 2.39 1.03 11.08
C GLU A 268 0.99 1.39 11.57
N ASP A 269 0.92 2.12 12.66
CA ASP A 269 -0.29 2.78 13.13
C ASP A 269 -0.28 4.24 12.66
N LYS A 270 -1.17 4.59 11.72
CA LYS A 270 -1.28 5.96 11.18
C LYS A 270 -2.50 6.68 11.77
N PHE A 271 -2.34 7.96 12.08
CA PHE A 271 -3.38 8.78 12.70
C PHE A 271 -3.70 9.98 11.81
N TYR A 272 -4.97 10.10 11.44
CA TYR A 272 -5.46 11.14 10.54
C TYR A 272 -6.40 12.09 11.28
N ALA A 273 -6.02 13.36 11.39
CA ALA A 273 -6.82 14.38 12.06
C ALA A 273 -7.82 15.04 11.08
N PRO A 274 -9.08 15.24 11.50
CA PRO A 274 -10.07 15.91 10.66
C PRO A 274 -9.63 17.33 10.24
N GLY A 275 -9.68 17.58 8.93
CA GLY A 275 -9.30 18.87 8.32
C GLY A 275 -7.79 19.07 8.12
N VAL A 276 -6.96 18.11 8.54
CA VAL A 276 -5.49 18.16 8.40
C VAL A 276 -4.98 17.01 7.52
N GLY A 277 -5.38 15.80 7.81
CA GLY A 277 -4.82 14.58 7.20
C GLY A 277 -3.94 13.82 8.18
N LEU A 278 -2.88 13.18 7.68
CA LEU A 278 -1.92 12.44 8.48
C LEU A 278 -1.21 13.36 9.48
N VAL A 279 -1.19 12.99 10.75
CA VAL A 279 -0.52 13.76 11.82
C VAL A 279 0.53 12.96 12.56
N LEU A 280 0.44 11.62 12.52
CA LEU A 280 1.36 10.75 13.23
C LEU A 280 1.40 9.38 12.58
N GLU A 281 2.60 8.85 12.42
CA GLU A 281 2.86 7.43 12.16
C GLU A 281 3.64 6.83 13.33
N VAL A 282 3.32 5.59 13.65
CA VAL A 282 3.99 4.85 14.72
C VAL A 282 4.28 3.45 14.23
N ASP A 283 5.56 3.11 14.14
CA ASP A 283 5.96 1.73 13.95
C ASP A 283 5.46 0.87 15.12
N ALA A 284 4.65 -0.13 14.85
CA ALA A 284 3.95 -0.88 15.89
C ALA A 284 4.86 -1.84 16.66
N GLU A 285 6.04 -2.17 16.13
CA GLU A 285 7.02 -3.05 16.77
C GLU A 285 7.98 -2.25 17.67
N THR A 286 8.57 -1.19 17.13
CA THR A 286 9.60 -0.40 17.80
C THR A 286 9.04 0.75 18.62
N GLY A 287 7.86 1.24 18.26
CA GLY A 287 7.25 2.45 18.81
C GLY A 287 7.92 3.74 18.31
N SER A 288 8.75 3.68 17.27
CA SER A 288 9.30 4.89 16.63
C SER A 288 8.17 5.69 15.99
N ARG A 289 8.33 7.01 15.96
CA ARG A 289 7.29 7.94 15.55
C ARG A 289 7.80 8.86 14.46
N VAL A 290 6.98 9.08 13.44
CA VAL A 290 7.10 10.16 12.46
C VAL A 290 5.94 11.12 12.70
N GLU A 291 6.24 12.35 13.08
CA GLU A 291 5.30 13.30 13.64
C GLU A 291 5.15 14.54 12.76
N LEU A 292 3.92 14.98 12.54
CA LEU A 292 3.66 16.25 11.88
C LEU A 292 4.22 17.41 12.72
N VAL A 293 5.12 18.20 12.13
CA VAL A 293 5.70 19.39 12.77
C VAL A 293 5.14 20.69 12.22
N GLN A 294 4.71 20.72 10.95
CA GLN A 294 4.19 21.92 10.32
C GLN A 294 3.27 21.59 9.12
N VAL A 295 2.23 22.42 8.96
CA VAL A 295 1.45 22.53 7.72
C VAL A 295 1.63 23.94 7.18
N ILE A 296 2.05 24.04 5.93
CA ILE A 296 2.20 25.31 5.21
C ILE A 296 1.06 25.34 4.18
N GLY A 297 0.11 26.22 4.37
CA GLY A 297 -1.06 26.34 3.51
C GLY A 297 -0.76 27.02 2.17
N PRO A 298 -1.71 26.90 1.21
CA PRO A 298 -1.61 27.59 -0.07
C PRO A 298 -1.75 29.10 0.08
#